data_e129e3472687baa1f47fc52b27d1a910
#
_entry.id   e129e3472687baa1f47fc52b27d1a910
#
_cell.length_a   1.000
_cell.length_b   1.000
_cell.length_c   1.000
_cell.angle_alpha   90.00
_cell.angle_beta   90.00
_cell.angle_gamma   90.00
#
_symmetry.space_group_name_H-M   'P 1'
#
loop_
_entity.id
_entity.type
_entity.pdbx_description
1 polymer ?
#
loop_
_entity_poly.entity_id
_entity_poly.type
_entity_poly.pdbx_seq_one_letter_code
_entity_poly.pdbx_strand_id
1 'polypeptide(L)'
;MDGLVNSCPLLDYIAKISAPDAFQLVDIGCSGGIDRRWRRMGRRLRAVGIDPDVEEIARLRAQEKNPAVSYLNAFAGIGADHPFAVMRQGKPEFARDPNPRMSTVQYVERMKRKDRTATGKEKRSSNLWQSARLADSEIVVVPDYLLSAGIASVDFLKIDVDGKDFEILHSFDQALNELQIMGIGIEVRVWGSDEETDGTFHNVDRFMKAHGFELFNLSLRRYSTAALPSRFVGRAPGATERGRVHPGDAMYARDLGSGMYDGFADRLSGDKLLNLAAIFAIFDSPDCAAEVLTKYRENISGLGDVDTMLDGLAAQENSGAASYREHMDRFENAPAEFLGSKNPLVLAARGLKHGYRKWRGRRELLKRERLAP
;
A
#
# COMPACT_ATOMS: atom_id res chain seq x y z
N MET A 1 -9.87 -8.40 -0.24
CA MET A 1 -10.53 -7.87 0.96
C MET A 1 -11.66 -6.95 0.53
N ASP A 2 -12.86 -7.52 0.34
CA ASP A 2 -14.08 -6.73 0.17
C ASP A 2 -14.70 -6.48 1.55
N GLY A 3 -13.98 -5.80 2.43
CA GLY A 3 -14.58 -5.12 3.56
C GLY A 3 -15.46 -4.02 3.00
N LEU A 4 -16.68 -3.88 3.49
CA LEU A 4 -17.50 -2.70 3.32
C LEU A 4 -16.58 -1.49 3.31
N VAL A 5 -16.63 -0.71 2.24
CA VAL A 5 -15.90 0.57 2.15
C VAL A 5 -16.51 1.45 3.22
N ASN A 6 -16.00 1.35 4.46
CA ASN A 6 -16.39 2.21 5.56
C ASN A 6 -16.27 3.66 5.09
N SER A 7 -17.25 4.49 5.45
CA SER A 7 -17.14 5.92 5.22
C SER A 7 -15.80 6.38 5.80
N CYS A 8 -15.02 7.13 5.05
CA CYS A 8 -13.81 7.76 5.56
C CYS A 8 -13.98 9.26 5.40
N PRO A 9 -14.46 9.94 6.45
CA PRO A 9 -14.76 11.36 6.38
C PRO A 9 -13.58 12.22 5.94
N LEU A 10 -12.35 11.81 6.30
CA LEU A 10 -11.15 12.48 5.81
C LEU A 10 -11.07 12.46 4.28
N LEU A 11 -11.23 11.29 3.64
CA LEU A 11 -11.15 11.19 2.18
C LEU A 11 -12.30 11.96 1.50
N ASP A 12 -13.50 11.93 2.09
CA ASP A 12 -14.66 12.67 1.58
C ASP A 12 -14.44 14.19 1.70
N TYR A 13 -13.70 14.64 2.71
CA TYR A 13 -13.28 16.02 2.87
C TYR A 13 -12.21 16.38 1.83
N ILE A 14 -11.13 15.60 1.72
CA ILE A 14 -10.02 15.82 0.78
C ILE A 14 -10.53 15.87 -0.67
N ALA A 15 -11.46 14.99 -1.04
CA ALA A 15 -12.03 14.96 -2.39
C ALA A 15 -12.74 16.24 -2.81
N LYS A 16 -13.15 17.10 -1.84
CA LYS A 16 -13.82 18.39 -2.06
C LYS A 16 -12.87 19.57 -2.07
N ILE A 17 -11.65 19.41 -1.57
CA ILE A 17 -10.64 20.48 -1.54
C ILE A 17 -10.25 20.84 -2.97
N SER A 18 -10.32 22.13 -3.28
CA SER A 18 -9.77 22.69 -4.51
C SER A 18 -8.29 22.97 -4.30
N ALA A 19 -7.46 22.02 -4.64
CA ALA A 19 -6.01 22.12 -4.48
C ALA A 19 -5.32 22.12 -5.84
N PRO A 20 -4.21 22.86 -6.01
CA PRO A 20 -3.51 22.95 -7.29
C PRO A 20 -2.93 21.59 -7.73
N ASP A 21 -2.41 20.79 -6.78
CA ASP A 21 -1.82 19.50 -7.07
C ASP A 21 -2.84 18.38 -6.86
N ALA A 22 -3.13 17.66 -7.94
CA ALA A 22 -3.95 16.46 -7.91
C ALA A 22 -3.19 15.29 -7.28
N PHE A 23 -3.93 14.25 -6.89
CA PHE A 23 -3.35 12.98 -6.48
C PHE A 23 -2.96 12.17 -7.72
N GLN A 24 -1.68 11.90 -7.92
CA GLN A 24 -1.15 11.15 -9.06
C GLN A 24 -0.88 9.69 -8.68
N LEU A 25 -1.64 8.77 -9.27
CA LEU A 25 -1.47 7.33 -9.17
C LEU A 25 -0.78 6.79 -10.43
N VAL A 26 0.14 5.85 -10.25
CA VAL A 26 0.64 4.97 -11.32
C VAL A 26 0.33 3.53 -10.92
N ASP A 27 -0.40 2.81 -11.78
CA ASP A 27 -0.87 1.43 -11.54
C ASP A 27 -0.31 0.52 -12.64
N ILE A 28 0.77 -0.20 -12.33
CA ILE A 28 1.44 -1.14 -13.23
C ILE A 28 0.87 -2.53 -12.98
N GLY A 29 0.32 -3.17 -14.01
CA GLY A 29 -0.53 -4.35 -13.89
C GLY A 29 -1.97 -3.96 -13.55
N CYS A 30 -2.54 -3.02 -14.31
CA CYS A 30 -3.85 -2.43 -14.03
C CYS A 30 -5.04 -3.24 -14.55
N SER A 31 -4.88 -4.54 -14.79
CA SER A 31 -5.98 -5.42 -15.19
C SER A 31 -7.16 -5.31 -14.21
N GLY A 32 -8.37 -5.10 -14.73
CA GLY A 32 -9.56 -4.80 -13.94
C GLY A 32 -9.79 -3.31 -13.69
N GLY A 33 -8.83 -2.44 -14.03
CA GLY A 33 -8.90 -0.98 -13.93
C GLY A 33 -8.49 -0.45 -12.55
N ILE A 34 -8.44 0.86 -12.43
CA ILE A 34 -8.06 1.55 -11.19
C ILE A 34 -8.98 1.15 -10.04
N ASP A 35 -8.38 0.66 -8.96
CA ASP A 35 -9.09 0.18 -7.75
C ASP A 35 -10.04 1.24 -7.19
N ARG A 36 -11.17 0.78 -6.65
CA ARG A 36 -12.23 1.63 -6.08
C ARG A 36 -11.73 2.50 -4.92
N ARG A 37 -10.74 2.05 -4.16
CA ARG A 37 -10.16 2.83 -3.05
C ARG A 37 -9.62 4.17 -3.52
N TRP A 38 -8.94 4.20 -4.68
CA TRP A 38 -8.40 5.41 -5.26
C TRP A 38 -9.47 6.34 -5.84
N ARG A 39 -10.59 5.78 -6.30
CA ARG A 39 -11.74 6.54 -6.83
C ARG A 39 -12.35 7.47 -5.78
N ARG A 40 -12.10 7.24 -4.49
CA ARG A 40 -12.52 8.12 -3.39
C ARG A 40 -11.85 9.49 -3.43
N MET A 41 -10.70 9.62 -4.07
CA MET A 41 -10.04 10.90 -4.32
C MET A 41 -10.86 11.82 -5.25
N GLY A 42 -11.93 11.31 -5.86
CA GLY A 42 -12.87 12.09 -6.66
C GLY A 42 -12.20 12.84 -7.80
N ARG A 43 -12.40 14.14 -7.85
CA ARG A 43 -11.83 15.02 -8.88
C ARG A 43 -10.32 15.22 -8.76
N ARG A 44 -9.74 14.92 -7.61
CA ARG A 44 -8.31 15.02 -7.39
C ARG A 44 -7.54 13.85 -8.00
N LEU A 45 -8.19 12.74 -8.31
CA LEU A 45 -7.53 11.56 -8.89
C LEU A 45 -7.09 11.82 -10.32
N ARG A 46 -5.79 11.71 -10.56
CA ARG A 46 -5.15 11.46 -11.86
C ARG A 46 -4.51 10.09 -11.80
N ALA A 47 -4.57 9.32 -12.87
CA ALA A 47 -3.96 8.01 -12.89
C ALA A 47 -3.44 7.63 -14.27
N VAL A 48 -2.35 6.88 -14.25
CA VAL A 48 -1.84 6.14 -15.42
C VAL A 48 -1.87 4.66 -15.06
N GLY A 49 -2.70 3.89 -15.76
CA GLY A 49 -2.71 2.44 -15.70
C GLY A 49 -1.89 1.86 -16.85
N ILE A 50 -1.07 0.84 -16.58
CA ILE A 50 -0.20 0.20 -17.57
C ILE A 50 -0.45 -1.30 -17.54
N ASP A 51 -0.77 -1.89 -18.69
CA ASP A 51 -1.00 -3.33 -18.83
C ASP A 51 -0.72 -3.78 -20.26
N PRO A 52 -0.13 -4.96 -20.49
CA PRO A 52 0.17 -5.45 -21.84
C PRO A 52 -1.06 -6.02 -22.57
N ASP A 53 -2.18 -6.29 -21.89
CA ASP A 53 -3.38 -6.84 -22.53
C ASP A 53 -4.11 -5.77 -23.35
N VAL A 54 -3.96 -5.85 -24.67
CA VAL A 54 -4.57 -4.92 -25.65
C VAL A 54 -6.10 -4.87 -25.52
N GLU A 55 -6.75 -6.04 -25.35
CA GLU A 55 -8.22 -6.10 -25.26
C GLU A 55 -8.71 -5.50 -23.96
N GLU A 56 -8.00 -5.77 -22.85
CA GLU A 56 -8.31 -5.21 -21.54
C GLU A 56 -8.12 -3.68 -21.54
N ILE A 57 -7.00 -3.19 -22.05
CA ILE A 57 -6.76 -1.74 -22.17
C ILE A 57 -7.81 -1.05 -23.03
N ALA A 58 -8.20 -1.65 -24.15
CA ALA A 58 -9.27 -1.10 -24.99
C ALA A 58 -10.62 -1.04 -24.23
N ARG A 59 -10.94 -2.10 -23.47
CA ARG A 59 -12.13 -2.16 -22.61
C ARG A 59 -12.09 -1.08 -21.53
N LEU A 60 -10.96 -0.92 -20.85
CA LEU A 60 -10.79 0.06 -19.76
C LEU A 60 -10.93 1.48 -20.29
N ARG A 61 -10.28 1.81 -21.42
CA ARG A 61 -10.42 3.12 -22.08
C ARG A 61 -11.87 3.43 -22.44
N ALA A 62 -12.62 2.44 -22.95
CA ALA A 62 -14.02 2.64 -23.32
C ALA A 62 -14.95 2.84 -22.11
N GLN A 63 -14.60 2.33 -20.93
CA GLN A 63 -15.41 2.41 -19.71
C GLN A 63 -15.01 3.55 -18.77
N GLU A 64 -13.83 4.15 -18.96
CA GLU A 64 -13.33 5.20 -18.10
C GLU A 64 -14.15 6.49 -18.24
N LYS A 65 -14.55 7.04 -17.10
CA LYS A 65 -15.36 8.28 -17.04
C LYS A 65 -14.57 9.49 -16.54
N ASN A 66 -13.42 9.25 -15.89
CA ASN A 66 -12.56 10.32 -15.43
C ASN A 66 -11.54 10.67 -16.53
N PRO A 67 -11.62 11.86 -17.15
CA PRO A 67 -10.71 12.24 -18.22
C PRO A 67 -9.24 12.38 -17.76
N ALA A 68 -8.99 12.44 -16.46
CA ALA A 68 -7.65 12.48 -15.88
C ALA A 68 -7.07 11.07 -15.60
N VAL A 69 -7.77 10.02 -15.98
CA VAL A 69 -7.28 8.63 -15.91
C VAL A 69 -6.99 8.17 -17.34
N SER A 70 -5.76 7.73 -17.55
CA SER A 70 -5.31 7.19 -18.84
C SER A 70 -4.80 5.76 -18.68
N TYR A 71 -4.79 5.01 -19.78
CA TYR A 71 -4.31 3.64 -19.82
C TYR A 71 -3.32 3.47 -20.97
N LEU A 72 -2.14 2.93 -20.68
CA LEU A 72 -1.10 2.62 -21.64
C LEU A 72 -1.07 1.11 -21.89
N ASN A 73 -1.09 0.72 -23.16
CA ASN A 73 -0.87 -0.67 -23.55
C ASN A 73 0.63 -0.89 -23.77
N ALA A 74 1.30 -1.46 -22.79
CA ALA A 74 2.73 -1.74 -22.84
C ALA A 74 3.13 -2.77 -21.79
N PHE A 75 4.26 -3.45 -22.00
CA PHE A 75 4.98 -4.14 -20.95
C PHE A 75 5.83 -3.13 -20.16
N ALA A 76 5.63 -3.07 -18.85
CA ALA A 76 6.58 -2.41 -17.97
C ALA A 76 7.85 -3.26 -17.86
N GLY A 77 8.99 -2.63 -17.99
CA GLY A 77 10.29 -3.30 -17.93
C GLY A 77 11.40 -2.40 -17.43
N ILE A 78 12.63 -2.88 -17.58
CA ILE A 78 13.86 -2.20 -17.19
C ILE A 78 14.78 -2.12 -18.42
N GLY A 79 15.59 -1.06 -18.53
CA GLY A 79 16.58 -0.94 -19.60
C GLY A 79 17.59 -2.09 -19.56
N ALA A 80 18.00 -2.59 -20.71
CA ALA A 80 18.94 -3.72 -20.80
C ALA A 80 20.34 -3.40 -20.22
N ASP A 81 20.70 -2.16 -20.20
CA ASP A 81 21.96 -1.61 -19.65
C ASP A 81 21.85 -1.22 -18.17
N HIS A 82 20.67 -1.30 -17.58
CA HIS A 82 20.46 -1.02 -16.17
C HIS A 82 21.28 -2.01 -15.30
N PRO A 83 21.99 -1.56 -14.23
CA PRO A 83 22.83 -2.42 -13.41
C PRO A 83 22.13 -3.68 -12.90
N PHE A 84 20.90 -3.57 -12.47
CA PHE A 84 20.10 -4.72 -12.03
C PHE A 84 19.85 -5.72 -13.17
N ALA A 85 19.52 -5.26 -14.37
CA ALA A 85 19.31 -6.11 -15.52
C ALA A 85 20.61 -6.86 -15.91
N VAL A 86 21.74 -6.16 -15.88
CA VAL A 86 23.07 -6.74 -16.12
C VAL A 86 23.41 -7.79 -15.08
N MET A 87 23.18 -7.52 -13.79
CA MET A 87 23.40 -8.51 -12.70
C MET A 87 22.56 -9.76 -12.85
N ARG A 88 21.39 -9.64 -13.47
CA ARG A 88 20.45 -10.75 -13.67
C ARG A 88 20.77 -11.59 -14.92
N GLN A 89 21.57 -11.09 -15.85
CA GLN A 89 21.92 -11.82 -17.07
C GLN A 89 22.53 -13.20 -16.74
N GLY A 90 22.00 -14.23 -17.39
CA GLY A 90 22.50 -15.60 -17.21
C GLY A 90 22.06 -16.29 -15.91
N LYS A 91 21.33 -15.61 -15.02
CA LYS A 91 20.76 -16.23 -13.81
C LYS A 91 19.42 -16.92 -14.15
N PRO A 92 19.13 -18.07 -13.53
CA PRO A 92 17.87 -18.74 -13.76
C PRO A 92 16.69 -17.85 -13.32
N GLU A 93 15.66 -17.83 -14.14
CA GLU A 93 14.40 -17.21 -13.77
C GLU A 93 13.69 -18.10 -12.74
N PHE A 94 13.53 -17.62 -11.51
CA PHE A 94 12.73 -18.30 -10.49
C PHE A 94 11.22 -18.12 -10.78
N ALA A 95 10.82 -18.45 -12.00
CA ALA A 95 9.45 -18.32 -12.47
C ALA A 95 8.49 -19.32 -11.82
N ARG A 96 8.99 -20.31 -11.05
CA ARG A 96 8.14 -21.34 -10.42
C ARG A 96 8.61 -21.60 -9.00
N ASP A 97 7.68 -21.57 -8.06
CA ASP A 97 7.92 -22.17 -6.74
C ASP A 97 8.35 -23.63 -6.95
N PRO A 98 9.62 -23.99 -6.69
CA PRO A 98 10.08 -25.38 -6.81
C PRO A 98 9.39 -26.28 -5.78
N ASN A 99 8.53 -25.73 -4.93
CA ASN A 99 7.87 -26.49 -3.88
C ASN A 99 6.68 -27.24 -4.45
N PRO A 100 6.67 -28.58 -4.35
CA PRO A 100 5.57 -29.42 -4.80
C PRO A 100 4.22 -29.10 -4.11
N ARG A 101 4.24 -28.17 -3.16
CA ARG A 101 3.03 -27.65 -2.48
C ARG A 101 2.10 -26.81 -3.38
N MET A 102 2.55 -26.41 -4.55
CA MET A 102 1.69 -25.87 -5.61
C MET A 102 0.55 -26.83 -6.02
N SER A 103 0.67 -28.12 -5.73
CA SER A 103 -0.36 -29.10 -6.09
C SER A 103 -1.76 -28.78 -5.53
N THR A 104 -1.85 -28.09 -4.39
CA THR A 104 -3.14 -27.67 -3.83
C THR A 104 -3.76 -26.54 -4.62
N VAL A 105 -2.97 -25.55 -5.04
CA VAL A 105 -3.41 -24.49 -5.95
C VAL A 105 -3.85 -25.09 -7.29
N GLN A 106 -3.06 -25.99 -7.85
CA GLN A 106 -3.43 -26.71 -9.09
C GLN A 106 -4.70 -27.56 -8.92
N TYR A 107 -4.87 -28.21 -7.76
CA TYR A 107 -6.09 -28.97 -7.46
C TYR A 107 -7.31 -28.04 -7.39
N VAL A 108 -7.21 -26.92 -6.68
CA VAL A 108 -8.28 -25.92 -6.59
C VAL A 108 -8.56 -25.33 -7.96
N GLU A 109 -7.54 -25.08 -8.76
CA GLU A 109 -7.72 -24.62 -10.15
C GLU A 109 -8.41 -25.67 -11.02
N ARG A 110 -8.11 -26.96 -10.85
CA ARG A 110 -8.82 -28.05 -11.52
C ARG A 110 -10.30 -28.12 -11.10
N MET A 111 -10.57 -27.94 -9.80
CA MET A 111 -11.95 -27.90 -9.31
C MET A 111 -12.72 -26.72 -9.91
N LYS A 112 -12.08 -25.55 -9.95
CA LYS A 112 -12.64 -24.37 -10.63
C LYS A 112 -12.89 -24.62 -12.11
N ARG A 113 -11.99 -25.30 -12.83
CA ARG A 113 -12.19 -25.63 -14.26
C ARG A 113 -13.40 -26.53 -14.49
N LYS A 114 -13.73 -27.44 -13.55
CA LYS A 114 -14.94 -28.25 -13.63
C LYS A 114 -16.23 -27.44 -13.43
N ASP A 115 -16.20 -26.44 -12.56
CA ASP A 115 -17.34 -25.52 -12.35
C ASP A 115 -17.48 -24.47 -13.47
N ARG A 116 -16.40 -24.18 -14.18
CA ARG A 116 -16.30 -23.12 -15.18
C ARG A 116 -16.86 -23.47 -16.56
N THR A 117 -17.25 -24.70 -16.79
CA THR A 117 -17.97 -25.07 -18.01
C THR A 117 -19.34 -24.37 -18.11
N ALA A 118 -19.77 -23.72 -17.03
CA ALA A 118 -21.07 -23.04 -16.95
C ALA A 118 -21.05 -21.52 -17.28
N THR A 119 -19.90 -20.82 -17.26
CA THR A 119 -19.88 -19.38 -17.55
C THR A 119 -18.66 -18.98 -18.38
N GLY A 120 -18.90 -18.58 -19.62
CA GLY A 120 -17.88 -18.26 -20.65
C GLY A 120 -16.92 -17.08 -20.36
N LYS A 121 -16.84 -16.59 -19.11
CA LYS A 121 -16.01 -15.42 -18.76
C LYS A 121 -14.55 -15.70 -18.41
N GLU A 122 -14.17 -16.97 -18.22
CA GLU A 122 -12.88 -17.30 -17.63
C GLU A 122 -11.90 -18.06 -18.55
N LYS A 123 -12.20 -18.14 -19.84
CA LYS A 123 -11.23 -18.64 -20.83
C LYS A 123 -10.04 -17.69 -21.05
N ARG A 124 -10.14 -16.44 -20.55
CA ARG A 124 -9.17 -15.37 -20.86
C ARG A 124 -7.89 -15.39 -19.99
N SER A 125 -7.98 -15.70 -18.68
CA SER A 125 -6.81 -15.54 -17.81
C SER A 125 -5.74 -16.63 -17.88
N SER A 126 -6.07 -17.85 -18.35
CA SER A 126 -5.08 -18.93 -18.46
C SER A 126 -4.30 -18.95 -19.77
N ASN A 127 -4.70 -18.14 -20.76
CA ASN A 127 -4.07 -18.07 -22.07
C ASN A 127 -3.20 -16.82 -22.28
N LEU A 128 -3.19 -15.88 -21.33
CA LEU A 128 -2.42 -14.64 -21.44
C LEU A 128 -0.91 -14.90 -21.58
N TRP A 129 -0.40 -15.89 -20.87
CA TRP A 129 1.02 -16.29 -20.95
C TRP A 129 1.38 -17.13 -22.18
N GLN A 130 0.39 -17.61 -22.94
CA GLN A 130 0.60 -18.50 -24.09
C GLN A 130 0.23 -17.85 -25.44
N SER A 131 -0.33 -16.64 -25.45
CA SER A 131 -0.72 -16.04 -26.71
C SER A 131 0.43 -15.24 -27.32
N ALA A 132 0.78 -15.58 -28.55
CA ALA A 132 1.71 -14.86 -29.42
C ALA A 132 1.37 -13.36 -29.62
N ARG A 133 0.20 -12.91 -29.14
CA ARG A 133 -0.24 -11.52 -29.13
C ARG A 133 0.55 -10.60 -28.20
N LEU A 134 1.27 -11.17 -27.23
CA LEU A 134 2.11 -10.39 -26.31
C LEU A 134 3.49 -10.07 -26.91
N ALA A 135 3.88 -10.76 -27.96
CA ALA A 135 5.21 -10.58 -28.59
C ALA A 135 5.41 -9.21 -29.28
N ASP A 136 4.32 -8.51 -29.59
CA ASP A 136 4.36 -7.23 -30.31
C ASP A 136 4.14 -6.00 -29.41
N SER A 137 3.96 -6.18 -28.09
CA SER A 137 3.80 -5.05 -27.17
C SER A 137 5.15 -4.44 -26.84
N GLU A 138 5.23 -3.12 -26.92
CA GLU A 138 6.43 -2.35 -26.60
C GLU A 138 6.80 -2.50 -25.12
N ILE A 139 8.10 -2.67 -24.85
CA ILE A 139 8.63 -2.62 -23.47
C ILE A 139 8.92 -1.16 -23.15
N VAL A 140 8.33 -0.68 -22.06
CA VAL A 140 8.46 0.69 -21.60
C VAL A 140 9.16 0.73 -20.24
N VAL A 141 10.21 1.55 -20.14
CA VAL A 141 10.80 1.94 -18.86
C VAL A 141 9.89 3.02 -18.27
N VAL A 142 9.10 2.65 -17.26
CA VAL A 142 7.99 3.48 -16.80
C VAL A 142 8.42 4.86 -16.31
N PRO A 143 9.51 5.05 -15.53
CA PRO A 143 9.99 6.38 -15.16
C PRO A 143 10.23 7.29 -16.36
N ASP A 144 10.86 6.79 -17.41
CA ASP A 144 11.16 7.56 -18.63
C ASP A 144 9.88 7.98 -19.35
N TYR A 145 8.92 7.06 -19.42
CA TYR A 145 7.60 7.36 -19.96
C TYR A 145 6.89 8.47 -19.16
N LEU A 146 6.89 8.40 -17.83
CA LEU A 146 6.25 9.39 -16.98
C LEU A 146 6.84 10.79 -17.20
N LEU A 147 8.16 10.89 -17.21
CA LEU A 147 8.88 12.15 -17.49
C LEU A 147 8.56 12.69 -18.88
N SER A 148 8.56 11.83 -19.92
CA SER A 148 8.24 12.23 -21.28
C SER A 148 6.77 12.66 -21.45
N ALA A 149 5.88 12.12 -20.64
CA ALA A 149 4.47 12.50 -20.57
C ALA A 149 4.21 13.76 -19.71
N GLY A 150 5.28 14.40 -19.18
CA GLY A 150 5.19 15.60 -18.35
C GLY A 150 4.69 15.32 -16.91
N ILE A 151 4.74 14.08 -16.44
CA ILE A 151 4.38 13.71 -15.08
C ILE A 151 5.62 13.84 -14.20
N ALA A 152 5.73 14.96 -13.52
CA ALA A 152 6.89 15.31 -12.69
C ALA A 152 6.78 14.82 -11.23
N SER A 153 5.64 14.29 -10.82
CA SER A 153 5.39 13.86 -9.43
C SER A 153 4.39 12.73 -9.38
N VAL A 154 4.61 11.75 -8.51
CA VAL A 154 3.75 10.59 -8.28
C VAL A 154 3.47 10.45 -6.79
N ASP A 155 2.22 10.31 -6.36
CA ASP A 155 1.89 10.10 -4.96
C ASP A 155 1.93 8.63 -4.57
N PHE A 156 1.38 7.78 -5.43
CA PHE A 156 1.40 6.34 -5.18
C PHE A 156 1.74 5.55 -6.44
N LEU A 157 2.64 4.58 -6.28
CA LEU A 157 3.03 3.62 -7.30
C LEU A 157 2.53 2.22 -6.90
N LYS A 158 1.72 1.57 -7.74
CA LYS A 158 1.38 0.16 -7.58
C LYS A 158 2.12 -0.66 -8.63
N ILE A 159 2.73 -1.77 -8.20
CA ILE A 159 3.39 -2.75 -9.06
C ILE A 159 2.81 -4.13 -8.74
N ASP A 160 2.18 -4.77 -9.74
CA ASP A 160 1.51 -6.07 -9.59
C ASP A 160 1.42 -6.74 -10.97
N VAL A 161 2.51 -7.38 -11.39
CA VAL A 161 2.72 -7.90 -12.76
C VAL A 161 3.06 -9.38 -12.82
N ASP A 162 2.72 -10.13 -11.78
CA ASP A 162 2.90 -11.58 -11.73
C ASP A 162 4.35 -12.07 -11.95
N GLY A 163 5.34 -11.44 -11.27
CA GLY A 163 6.68 -12.00 -11.15
C GLY A 163 7.87 -11.14 -11.60
N LYS A 164 7.64 -10.00 -12.25
CA LYS A 164 8.70 -9.03 -12.58
C LYS A 164 8.66 -7.77 -11.71
N ASP A 165 7.91 -7.82 -10.63
CA ASP A 165 7.63 -6.68 -9.76
C ASP A 165 8.92 -6.04 -9.23
N PHE A 166 9.87 -6.85 -8.79
CA PHE A 166 11.14 -6.35 -8.25
C PHE A 166 12.05 -5.77 -9.34
N GLU A 167 12.03 -6.31 -10.56
CA GLU A 167 12.73 -5.78 -11.71
C GLU A 167 12.18 -4.39 -12.09
N ILE A 168 10.85 -4.26 -12.12
CA ILE A 168 10.18 -2.99 -12.37
C ILE A 168 10.45 -1.98 -11.25
N LEU A 169 10.44 -2.42 -9.98
CA LEU A 169 10.80 -1.56 -8.86
C LEU A 169 12.21 -0.98 -9.02
N HIS A 170 13.18 -1.78 -9.46
CA HIS A 170 14.54 -1.32 -9.73
C HIS A 170 14.61 -0.28 -10.86
N SER A 171 13.71 -0.32 -11.85
CA SER A 171 13.67 0.72 -12.88
C SER A 171 13.37 2.11 -12.33
N PHE A 172 12.79 2.19 -11.13
CA PHE A 172 12.49 3.44 -10.44
C PHE A 172 13.60 3.94 -9.51
N ASP A 173 14.70 3.24 -9.32
CA ASP A 173 15.77 3.54 -8.35
C ASP A 173 15.93 5.05 -8.06
N GLN A 174 16.49 5.81 -8.99
CA GLN A 174 16.64 7.27 -8.85
C GLN A 174 15.30 8.02 -8.90
N ALA A 175 14.38 7.55 -9.72
CA ALA A 175 13.07 8.14 -9.93
C ALA A 175 12.18 8.13 -8.68
N LEU A 176 12.42 7.24 -7.70
CA LEU A 176 11.69 7.25 -6.43
C LEU A 176 11.77 8.60 -5.69
N ASN A 177 12.92 9.27 -5.78
CA ASN A 177 13.14 10.57 -5.17
C ASN A 177 12.81 11.73 -6.13
N GLU A 178 13.13 11.59 -7.41
CA GLU A 178 12.89 12.62 -8.43
C GLU A 178 11.41 12.87 -8.64
N LEU A 179 10.61 11.79 -8.73
CA LEU A 179 9.15 11.85 -8.86
C LEU A 179 8.43 12.03 -7.51
N GLN A 180 9.18 12.24 -6.42
CA GLN A 180 8.63 12.44 -5.07
C GLN A 180 7.58 11.36 -4.70
N ILE A 181 7.88 10.09 -4.96
CA ILE A 181 6.96 8.98 -4.66
C ILE A 181 6.78 8.87 -3.14
N MET A 182 5.52 8.90 -2.68
CA MET A 182 5.16 8.89 -1.27
C MET A 182 4.82 7.51 -0.74
N GLY A 183 4.19 6.68 -1.58
CA GLY A 183 3.82 5.32 -1.21
C GLY A 183 3.94 4.35 -2.38
N ILE A 184 4.19 3.08 -2.06
CA ILE A 184 4.35 1.99 -3.02
C ILE A 184 3.59 0.76 -2.54
N GLY A 185 2.73 0.21 -3.40
CA GLY A 185 2.15 -1.11 -3.24
C GLY A 185 2.82 -2.09 -4.20
N ILE A 186 3.31 -3.21 -3.68
CA ILE A 186 4.03 -4.20 -4.49
C ILE A 186 3.69 -5.63 -4.05
N GLU A 187 3.49 -6.53 -5.03
CA GLU A 187 3.43 -7.96 -4.70
C GLU A 187 4.82 -8.47 -4.29
N VAL A 188 4.88 -9.20 -3.18
CA VAL A 188 6.12 -9.75 -2.64
C VAL A 188 6.00 -11.26 -2.44
N ARG A 189 7.10 -11.96 -2.68
CA ARG A 189 7.21 -13.39 -2.42
C ARG A 189 8.03 -13.64 -1.15
N VAL A 190 7.56 -14.52 -0.28
CA VAL A 190 8.30 -14.89 0.94
C VAL A 190 9.19 -16.12 0.70
N TRP A 191 9.02 -16.78 -0.43
CA TRP A 191 9.84 -17.88 -0.90
C TRP A 191 10.68 -17.45 -2.09
N GLY A 192 11.81 -18.09 -2.28
CA GLY A 192 12.75 -17.78 -3.37
C GLY A 192 14.15 -18.22 -2.99
N SER A 193 15.14 -17.72 -3.68
CA SER A 193 16.55 -17.90 -3.38
C SER A 193 17.09 -16.80 -2.48
N ASP A 194 18.34 -16.92 -2.09
CA ASP A 194 19.13 -15.89 -1.40
C ASP A 194 19.85 -14.92 -2.37
N GLU A 195 19.65 -15.10 -3.67
CA GLU A 195 20.18 -14.21 -4.70
C GLU A 195 19.62 -12.79 -4.58
N GLU A 196 20.48 -11.79 -4.65
CA GLU A 196 20.09 -10.37 -4.51
C GLU A 196 19.11 -9.88 -5.59
N THR A 197 19.07 -10.55 -6.74
CA THR A 197 18.19 -10.21 -7.85
C THR A 197 16.85 -10.95 -7.81
N ASP A 198 16.60 -11.77 -6.79
CA ASP A 198 15.31 -12.45 -6.63
C ASP A 198 14.31 -11.54 -5.91
N GLY A 199 13.08 -11.43 -6.44
CA GLY A 199 12.00 -10.58 -5.91
C GLY A 199 11.38 -11.13 -4.62
N THR A 200 12.21 -11.53 -3.66
CA THR A 200 11.77 -11.98 -2.34
C THR A 200 11.53 -10.79 -1.41
N PHE A 201 10.64 -10.96 -0.43
CA PHE A 201 10.29 -9.92 0.53
C PHE A 201 11.52 -9.26 1.17
N HIS A 202 12.52 -10.04 1.57
CA HIS A 202 13.72 -9.49 2.20
C HIS A 202 14.57 -8.60 1.26
N ASN A 203 14.60 -8.92 -0.04
CA ASN A 203 15.29 -8.10 -1.02
C ASN A 203 14.51 -6.81 -1.33
N VAL A 204 13.18 -6.94 -1.47
CA VAL A 204 12.29 -5.78 -1.63
C VAL A 204 12.38 -4.86 -0.42
N ASP A 205 12.28 -5.39 0.80
CA ASP A 205 12.35 -4.61 2.04
C ASP A 205 13.70 -3.89 2.20
N ARG A 206 14.80 -4.59 1.89
CA ARG A 206 16.14 -3.98 1.88
C ARG A 206 16.24 -2.83 0.89
N PHE A 207 15.73 -3.01 -0.33
CA PHE A 207 15.70 -1.98 -1.36
C PHE A 207 14.86 -0.78 -0.91
N MET A 208 13.64 -1.02 -0.42
CA MET A 208 12.73 0.04 0.02
C MET A 208 13.32 0.88 1.15
N LYS A 209 13.93 0.24 2.16
CA LYS A 209 14.60 0.94 3.27
C LYS A 209 15.79 1.78 2.81
N ALA A 210 16.58 1.28 1.87
CA ALA A 210 17.70 2.04 1.29
C ALA A 210 17.22 3.33 0.58
N HIS A 211 15.96 3.35 0.12
CA HIS A 211 15.34 4.50 -0.56
C HIS A 211 14.44 5.36 0.35
N GLY A 212 14.45 5.12 1.65
CA GLY A 212 13.71 5.92 2.64
C GLY A 212 12.23 5.59 2.74
N PHE A 213 11.87 4.33 2.56
CA PHE A 213 10.51 3.84 2.75
C PHE A 213 10.45 2.84 3.90
N GLU A 214 9.35 2.88 4.66
CA GLU A 214 9.05 1.93 5.73
C GLU A 214 7.82 1.08 5.36
N LEU A 215 7.79 -0.15 5.90
CA LEU A 215 6.68 -1.08 5.70
C LEU A 215 5.51 -0.73 6.62
N PHE A 216 4.34 -0.41 6.08
CA PHE A 216 3.13 -0.09 6.84
C PHE A 216 2.08 -1.19 6.80
N ASN A 217 2.02 -1.96 5.70
CA ASN A 217 1.07 -3.07 5.60
C ASN A 217 1.68 -4.26 4.87
N LEU A 218 1.40 -5.47 5.35
CA LEU A 218 1.82 -6.71 4.73
C LEU A 218 0.68 -7.73 4.81
N SER A 219 0.01 -7.95 3.70
CA SER A 219 -1.07 -8.93 3.57
C SER A 219 -0.55 -10.21 2.94
N LEU A 220 -0.42 -11.27 3.72
CA LEU A 220 0.16 -12.54 3.28
C LEU A 220 -0.90 -13.62 3.07
N ARG A 221 -0.75 -14.36 1.98
CA ARG A 221 -1.53 -15.58 1.70
C ARG A 221 -0.80 -16.81 2.25
N ARG A 222 -1.55 -17.82 2.63
CA ARG A 222 -1.00 -19.09 3.14
C ARG A 222 -1.60 -20.25 2.37
N TYR A 223 -0.75 -21.21 2.04
CA TYR A 223 -1.14 -22.40 1.30
C TYR A 223 -0.59 -23.66 1.97
N SER A 224 -1.32 -24.76 1.79
CA SER A 224 -0.89 -26.08 2.23
C SER A 224 -1.21 -27.11 1.17
N THR A 225 -0.30 -28.06 0.94
CA THR A 225 -0.51 -29.18 0.01
C THR A 225 -1.36 -30.29 0.59
N ALA A 226 -1.41 -30.37 1.91
CA ALA A 226 -2.10 -31.49 2.58
C ALA A 226 -3.62 -31.39 2.43
N ALA A 227 -4.14 -30.28 1.91
CA ALA A 227 -5.58 -30.05 1.71
C ALA A 227 -6.43 -30.48 2.92
N LEU A 228 -5.87 -30.34 4.13
CA LEU A 228 -6.64 -30.61 5.36
C LEU A 228 -7.83 -29.66 5.39
N PRO A 229 -8.98 -30.11 5.90
CA PRO A 229 -10.23 -29.36 5.83
C PRO A 229 -10.12 -28.07 6.62
N SER A 230 -9.76 -27.01 5.93
CA SER A 230 -9.88 -25.64 6.39
C SER A 230 -10.63 -24.85 5.32
N ARG A 231 -11.40 -23.89 5.76
CA ARG A 231 -12.06 -22.97 4.82
C ARG A 231 -11.00 -22.14 4.12
N PHE A 232 -11.29 -21.79 2.87
CA PHE A 232 -10.45 -20.80 2.18
C PHE A 232 -10.64 -19.44 2.86
N VAL A 233 -9.53 -18.72 3.00
CA VAL A 233 -9.55 -17.36 3.57
C VAL A 233 -9.94 -16.38 2.48
N GLY A 234 -10.99 -15.62 2.75
CA GLY A 234 -11.50 -14.63 1.83
C GLY A 234 -12.01 -15.25 0.53
N ARG A 235 -11.76 -14.56 -0.59
CA ARG A 235 -12.15 -15.01 -1.94
C ARG A 235 -11.00 -15.63 -2.71
N ALA A 236 -9.83 -15.81 -2.11
CA ALA A 236 -8.66 -16.39 -2.75
C ALA A 236 -8.71 -17.92 -2.65
N PRO A 237 -9.06 -18.64 -3.74
CA PRO A 237 -9.11 -20.08 -3.71
C PRO A 237 -7.73 -20.66 -3.46
N GLY A 238 -7.67 -21.65 -2.54
CA GLY A 238 -6.41 -22.25 -2.12
C GLY A 238 -5.74 -21.56 -0.93
N ALA A 239 -6.05 -20.30 -0.66
CA ALA A 239 -5.57 -19.63 0.54
C ALA A 239 -6.22 -20.22 1.79
N THR A 240 -5.42 -20.58 2.79
CA THR A 240 -5.86 -21.18 4.05
C THR A 240 -5.39 -20.33 5.23
N GLU A 241 -6.07 -20.48 6.39
CA GLU A 241 -5.65 -19.80 7.63
C GLU A 241 -4.29 -20.28 8.14
N ARG A 242 -3.95 -21.52 7.82
CA ARG A 242 -2.72 -22.18 8.27
C ARG A 242 -2.00 -22.74 7.05
N GLY A 243 -0.71 -22.79 7.13
CA GLY A 243 0.10 -23.27 6.03
C GLY A 243 1.37 -22.42 5.87
N ARG A 244 2.12 -22.71 4.85
CA ARG A 244 3.30 -21.94 4.49
C ARG A 244 2.87 -20.58 3.98
N VAL A 245 3.57 -19.53 4.42
CA VAL A 245 3.40 -18.19 3.86
C VAL A 245 3.85 -18.22 2.40
N HIS A 246 3.04 -17.61 1.56
CA HIS A 246 3.20 -17.51 0.10
C HIS A 246 3.19 -16.03 -0.31
N PRO A 247 3.05 -15.68 -1.60
CA PRO A 247 3.04 -14.27 -1.97
C PRO A 247 1.97 -13.46 -1.25
N GLY A 248 2.19 -12.19 -1.17
CA GLY A 248 1.28 -11.23 -0.60
C GLY A 248 1.57 -9.82 -1.06
N ASP A 249 0.77 -8.88 -0.58
CA ASP A 249 0.84 -7.50 -0.97
C ASP A 249 1.49 -6.70 0.18
N ALA A 250 2.58 -6.00 -0.11
CA ALA A 250 3.25 -5.09 0.80
C ALA A 250 2.92 -3.64 0.43
N MET A 251 2.68 -2.81 1.44
CA MET A 251 2.53 -1.38 1.28
C MET A 251 3.65 -0.68 2.04
N TYR A 252 4.47 0.04 1.30
CA TYR A 252 5.53 0.89 1.82
C TYR A 252 5.14 2.35 1.67
N ALA A 253 5.56 3.19 2.61
CA ALA A 253 5.40 4.63 2.53
C ALA A 253 6.58 5.35 3.17
N ARG A 254 6.74 6.64 2.86
CA ARG A 254 7.67 7.49 3.60
C ARG A 254 7.07 7.85 4.94
N ASP A 255 7.75 7.47 6.02
CA ASP A 255 7.32 7.78 7.38
C ASP A 255 7.70 9.21 7.77
N LEU A 256 6.97 10.16 7.20
CA LEU A 256 7.20 11.58 7.48
C LEU A 256 6.68 12.00 8.87
N GLY A 257 5.82 11.21 9.48
CA GLY A 257 5.36 11.42 10.86
C GLY A 257 6.49 11.30 11.89
N SER A 258 7.38 10.31 11.72
CA SER A 258 8.42 9.94 12.69
C SER A 258 9.58 10.93 12.85
N GLY A 259 9.78 11.86 11.93
CA GLY A 259 10.94 12.77 11.92
C GLY A 259 12.21 12.20 11.28
N MET A 260 12.25 10.93 10.95
CA MET A 260 13.44 10.31 10.33
C MET A 260 13.73 10.84 8.93
N TYR A 261 12.72 11.36 8.25
CA TYR A 261 12.79 11.78 6.84
C TYR A 261 12.47 13.27 6.64
N ASP A 262 12.69 14.11 7.64
CA ASP A 262 12.38 15.55 7.59
C ASP A 262 13.04 16.27 6.42
N GLY A 263 14.32 15.98 6.12
CA GLY A 263 15.01 16.56 4.98
C GLY A 263 14.41 16.20 3.60
N PHE A 264 13.61 15.13 3.52
CA PHE A 264 12.79 14.86 2.34
C PHE A 264 11.50 15.70 2.35
N ALA A 265 10.87 15.81 3.52
CA ALA A 265 9.63 16.55 3.72
C ALA A 265 9.76 18.05 3.39
N ASP A 266 10.91 18.66 3.70
CA ASP A 266 11.19 20.07 3.43
C ASP A 266 11.05 20.47 1.95
N ARG A 267 11.10 19.49 1.05
CA ARG A 267 10.96 19.70 -0.40
C ARG A 267 9.54 19.50 -0.92
N LEU A 268 8.61 19.12 -0.06
CA LEU A 268 7.25 18.76 -0.44
C LEU A 268 6.29 19.94 -0.27
N SER A 269 5.32 20.02 -1.19
CA SER A 269 4.19 20.94 -1.04
C SER A 269 3.21 20.43 0.04
N GLY A 270 2.37 21.33 0.56
CA GLY A 270 1.28 20.96 1.46
C GLY A 270 0.33 19.94 0.83
N ASP A 271 0.11 19.99 -0.49
CA ASP A 271 -0.69 19.02 -1.23
C ASP A 271 -0.08 17.61 -1.19
N LYS A 272 1.23 17.49 -1.34
CA LYS A 272 1.93 16.20 -1.24
C LYS A 272 1.81 15.59 0.15
N LEU A 273 1.94 16.41 1.18
CA LEU A 273 1.77 15.99 2.58
C LEU A 273 0.33 15.56 2.86
N LEU A 274 -0.65 16.30 2.33
CA LEU A 274 -2.06 15.92 2.41
C LEU A 274 -2.36 14.62 1.64
N ASN A 275 -1.75 14.43 0.47
CA ASN A 275 -1.87 13.20 -0.31
C ASN A 275 -1.28 12.00 0.45
N LEU A 276 -0.18 12.18 1.21
CA LEU A 276 0.36 11.13 2.08
C LEU A 276 -0.62 10.75 3.20
N ALA A 277 -1.25 11.72 3.86
CA ALA A 277 -2.29 11.44 4.86
C ALA A 277 -3.48 10.69 4.23
N ALA A 278 -3.86 11.03 2.99
CA ALA A 278 -4.88 10.29 2.25
C ALA A 278 -4.46 8.85 1.95
N ILE A 279 -3.19 8.59 1.60
CA ILE A 279 -2.64 7.24 1.40
C ILE A 279 -2.82 6.42 2.67
N PHE A 280 -2.39 6.92 3.82
CA PHE A 280 -2.55 6.22 5.09
C PHE A 280 -4.02 5.92 5.41
N ALA A 281 -4.92 6.88 5.18
CA ALA A 281 -6.36 6.66 5.38
C ALA A 281 -6.95 5.60 4.42
N ILE A 282 -6.47 5.53 3.17
CA ILE A 282 -6.86 4.51 2.19
C ILE A 282 -6.39 3.11 2.61
N PHE A 283 -5.24 3.01 3.27
CA PHE A 283 -4.67 1.75 3.75
C PHE A 283 -5.00 1.43 5.21
N ASP A 284 -6.05 2.06 5.76
CA ASP A 284 -6.57 1.78 7.10
C ASP A 284 -5.53 2.02 8.22
N SER A 285 -4.77 3.11 8.08
CA SER A 285 -3.76 3.58 9.03
C SER A 285 -4.07 5.02 9.46
N PRO A 286 -5.22 5.26 10.12
CA PRO A 286 -5.69 6.60 10.45
C PRO A 286 -4.80 7.33 11.47
N ASP A 287 -4.11 6.61 12.35
CA ASP A 287 -3.11 7.13 13.28
C ASP A 287 -1.92 7.74 12.54
N CYS A 288 -1.37 7.06 11.53
CA CYS A 288 -0.29 7.60 10.71
C CYS A 288 -0.75 8.82 9.88
N ALA A 289 -2.01 8.81 9.41
CA ALA A 289 -2.59 9.99 8.77
C ALA A 289 -2.67 11.18 9.74
N ALA A 290 -3.08 10.94 11.01
CA ALA A 290 -3.17 11.97 12.03
C ALA A 290 -1.78 12.53 12.42
N GLU A 291 -0.74 11.68 12.46
CA GLU A 291 0.64 12.12 12.69
C GLU A 291 1.10 13.12 11.62
N VAL A 292 0.87 12.80 10.34
CA VAL A 292 1.23 13.69 9.23
C VAL A 292 0.44 15.01 9.31
N LEU A 293 -0.88 14.95 9.50
CA LEU A 293 -1.74 16.13 9.60
C LEU A 293 -1.36 17.03 10.79
N THR A 294 -0.98 16.44 11.91
CA THR A 294 -0.58 17.18 13.10
C THR A 294 0.78 17.83 12.93
N LYS A 295 1.76 17.07 12.43
CA LYS A 295 3.13 17.55 12.26
C LYS A 295 3.26 18.66 11.22
N TYR A 296 2.56 18.51 10.11
CA TYR A 296 2.63 19.43 8.97
C TYR A 296 1.41 20.36 8.88
N ARG A 297 0.78 20.63 10.02
CA ARG A 297 -0.42 21.48 10.13
C ARG A 297 -0.26 22.81 9.39
N GLU A 298 0.85 23.50 9.59
CA GLU A 298 1.11 24.80 8.98
C GLU A 298 1.20 24.73 7.45
N ASN A 299 1.84 23.68 6.92
CA ASN A 299 1.97 23.45 5.48
C ASN A 299 0.62 23.12 4.81
N ILE A 300 -0.29 22.46 5.55
CA ILE A 300 -1.57 21.95 5.04
C ILE A 300 -2.71 22.95 5.26
N SER A 301 -2.62 23.84 6.27
CA SER A 301 -3.70 24.74 6.68
C SER A 301 -4.20 25.67 5.58
N GLY A 302 -3.36 26.00 4.61
CA GLY A 302 -3.74 26.78 3.44
C GLY A 302 -4.66 26.05 2.45
N LEU A 303 -4.75 24.72 2.55
CA LEU A 303 -5.56 23.86 1.67
C LEU A 303 -6.93 23.54 2.29
N GLY A 304 -7.03 23.51 3.62
CA GLY A 304 -8.25 23.18 4.31
C GLY A 304 -8.09 23.16 5.84
N ASP A 305 -9.20 22.98 6.54
CA ASP A 305 -9.23 22.93 8.00
C ASP A 305 -8.72 21.60 8.53
N VAL A 306 -7.52 21.62 9.11
CA VAL A 306 -6.84 20.43 9.64
C VAL A 306 -7.58 19.83 10.83
N ASP A 307 -8.26 20.63 11.65
CA ASP A 307 -9.05 20.09 12.77
C ASP A 307 -10.25 19.29 12.26
N THR A 308 -10.94 19.77 11.24
CA THR A 308 -11.99 19.00 10.56
C THR A 308 -11.46 17.69 9.96
N MET A 309 -10.25 17.69 9.40
CA MET A 309 -9.63 16.48 8.86
C MET A 309 -9.33 15.46 9.97
N LEU A 310 -8.76 15.90 11.09
CA LEU A 310 -8.47 15.07 12.27
C LEU A 310 -9.74 14.53 12.93
N ASP A 311 -10.79 15.36 13.05
CA ASP A 311 -12.09 14.93 13.55
C ASP A 311 -12.71 13.86 12.66
N GLY A 312 -12.50 13.95 11.34
CA GLY A 312 -12.92 12.95 10.38
C GLY A 312 -12.25 11.58 10.60
N LEU A 313 -10.98 11.55 10.99
CA LEU A 313 -10.26 10.31 11.36
C LEU A 313 -10.80 9.73 12.67
N ALA A 314 -11.00 10.56 13.70
CA ALA A 314 -11.55 10.12 14.99
C ALA A 314 -12.98 9.56 14.85
N ALA A 315 -13.79 10.12 13.98
CA ALA A 315 -15.14 9.63 13.69
C ALA A 315 -15.12 8.28 12.96
N GLN A 316 -14.15 8.05 12.07
CA GLN A 316 -13.99 6.77 11.35
C GLN A 316 -13.77 5.61 12.31
N GLU A 317 -12.96 5.81 13.34
CA GLU A 317 -12.62 4.78 14.33
C GLU A 317 -13.74 4.45 15.33
N ASN A 318 -14.93 5.06 15.20
CA ASN A 318 -16.00 4.91 16.19
C ASN A 318 -15.50 5.11 17.63
N SER A 319 -14.59 6.05 17.81
CA SER A 319 -13.92 6.31 19.10
C SER A 319 -14.90 6.75 20.21
N GLY A 320 -16.14 7.07 19.85
CA GLY A 320 -17.12 7.66 20.75
C GLY A 320 -16.78 9.08 21.19
N ALA A 321 -15.73 9.67 20.62
CA ALA A 321 -15.35 11.06 20.82
C ALA A 321 -16.00 11.96 19.75
N ALA A 322 -16.36 13.19 20.15
CA ALA A 322 -16.93 14.16 19.23
C ALA A 322 -15.89 14.84 18.35
N SER A 323 -14.61 14.80 18.77
CA SER A 323 -13.49 15.38 18.05
C SER A 323 -12.19 14.61 18.30
N TYR A 324 -11.20 14.83 17.44
CA TYR A 324 -9.84 14.27 17.62
C TYR A 324 -9.22 14.77 18.94
N ARG A 325 -9.46 15.99 19.32
CA ARG A 325 -8.98 16.55 20.59
C ARG A 325 -9.55 15.80 21.78
N GLU A 326 -10.85 15.56 21.80
CA GLU A 326 -11.48 14.75 22.85
C GLU A 326 -10.94 13.33 22.86
N HIS A 327 -10.72 12.72 21.69
CA HIS A 327 -10.11 11.41 21.58
C HIS A 327 -8.71 11.38 22.23
N MET A 328 -7.87 12.37 21.94
CA MET A 328 -6.52 12.48 22.52
C MET A 328 -6.55 12.75 24.04
N ASP A 329 -7.45 13.61 24.50
CA ASP A 329 -7.65 13.87 25.93
C ASP A 329 -8.03 12.57 26.67
N ARG A 330 -8.88 11.74 26.11
CA ARG A 330 -9.23 10.41 26.66
C ARG A 330 -8.05 9.46 26.61
N PHE A 331 -7.32 9.42 25.49
CA PHE A 331 -6.14 8.57 25.34
C PHE A 331 -5.07 8.87 26.39
N GLU A 332 -4.84 10.15 26.68
CA GLU A 332 -3.86 10.58 27.70
C GLU A 332 -4.32 10.36 29.13
N ASN A 333 -5.60 10.62 29.41
CA ASN A 333 -6.12 10.63 30.77
C ASN A 333 -6.78 9.31 31.19
N ALA A 334 -7.29 8.53 30.25
CA ALA A 334 -7.92 7.23 30.49
C ALA A 334 -7.39 6.13 29.56
N PRO A 335 -6.08 5.92 29.44
CA PRO A 335 -5.49 4.98 28.48
C PRO A 335 -5.94 3.52 28.71
N ALA A 336 -6.51 3.22 29.87
CA ALA A 336 -7.09 1.91 30.14
C ALA A 336 -8.27 1.58 29.22
N GLU A 337 -9.00 2.57 28.73
CA GLU A 337 -10.14 2.39 27.80
C GLU A 337 -9.68 1.85 26.45
N PHE A 338 -8.44 2.15 26.04
CA PHE A 338 -7.82 1.72 24.77
C PHE A 338 -7.12 0.36 24.87
N LEU A 339 -7.14 -0.28 26.03
CA LEU A 339 -6.55 -1.61 26.20
C LEU A 339 -7.58 -2.67 25.79
N GLY A 340 -7.24 -3.53 24.84
CA GLY A 340 -8.10 -4.51 24.20
C GLY A 340 -8.76 -5.59 25.08
N SER A 341 -8.85 -5.38 26.42
CA SER A 341 -9.54 -6.28 27.34
C SER A 341 -10.89 -5.68 27.73
N LYS A 342 -11.97 -6.42 27.46
CA LYS A 342 -13.34 -6.09 27.89
C LYS A 342 -13.62 -6.45 29.36
N ASN A 343 -12.66 -7.05 30.09
CA ASN A 343 -12.85 -7.43 31.49
C ASN A 343 -12.65 -6.20 32.41
N PRO A 344 -13.69 -5.71 33.12
CA PRO A 344 -13.61 -4.51 33.95
C PRO A 344 -12.55 -4.58 35.05
N LEU A 345 -12.29 -5.77 35.59
CA LEU A 345 -11.26 -5.96 36.62
C LEU A 345 -9.85 -5.81 36.05
N VAL A 346 -9.62 -6.29 34.84
CA VAL A 346 -8.33 -6.14 34.14
C VAL A 346 -8.12 -4.68 33.77
N LEU A 347 -9.15 -3.97 33.32
CA LEU A 347 -9.09 -2.54 32.98
C LEU A 347 -8.80 -1.71 34.23
N ALA A 348 -9.47 -1.98 35.35
CA ALA A 348 -9.23 -1.30 36.62
C ALA A 348 -7.80 -1.53 37.16
N ALA A 349 -7.32 -2.77 37.13
CA ALA A 349 -5.96 -3.11 37.56
C ALA A 349 -4.88 -2.44 36.69
N ARG A 350 -5.10 -2.35 35.37
CA ARG A 350 -4.18 -1.68 34.43
C ARG A 350 -4.20 -0.16 34.62
N GLY A 351 -5.38 0.44 34.85
CA GLY A 351 -5.54 1.87 35.16
C GLY A 351 -4.78 2.26 36.44
N LEU A 352 -4.91 1.46 37.50
CA LEU A 352 -4.18 1.67 38.74
C LEU A 352 -2.65 1.58 38.56
N LYS A 353 -2.19 0.61 37.77
CA LYS A 353 -0.75 0.44 37.46
C LYS A 353 -0.22 1.63 36.62
N HIS A 354 -0.99 2.16 35.72
CA HIS A 354 -0.62 3.33 34.92
C HIS A 354 -0.57 4.59 35.81
N GLY A 355 -1.58 4.84 36.60
CA GLY A 355 -1.63 5.95 37.56
C GLY A 355 -0.44 5.94 38.53
N TYR A 356 -0.09 4.76 39.04
CA TYR A 356 1.09 4.59 39.89
C TYR A 356 2.41 4.91 39.17
N ARG A 357 2.57 4.47 37.91
CA ARG A 357 3.77 4.78 37.10
C ARG A 357 3.89 6.28 36.82
N LYS A 358 2.78 6.95 36.46
CA LYS A 358 2.74 8.40 36.21
C LYS A 358 3.07 9.19 37.47
N TRP A 359 2.51 8.79 38.61
CA TRP A 359 2.83 9.38 39.92
C TRP A 359 4.29 9.19 40.29
N ARG A 360 4.85 7.98 40.14
CA ARG A 360 6.25 7.69 40.41
C ARG A 360 7.19 8.50 39.53
N GLY A 361 6.91 8.60 38.22
CA GLY A 361 7.68 9.39 37.28
C GLY A 361 7.71 10.89 37.64
N ARG A 362 6.54 11.47 38.01
CA ARG A 362 6.45 12.86 38.50
C ARG A 362 7.29 13.06 39.77
N ARG A 363 7.25 12.11 40.68
CA ARG A 363 8.01 12.19 41.93
C ARG A 363 9.52 12.12 41.72
N GLU A 364 9.97 11.36 40.74
CA GLU A 364 11.38 11.30 40.35
C GLU A 364 11.85 12.57 39.63
N LEU A 365 11.02 13.16 38.79
CA LEU A 365 11.28 14.46 38.15
C LEU A 365 11.41 15.57 39.18
N LEU A 366 10.48 15.68 40.13
CA LEU A 366 10.51 16.65 41.20
C LEU A 366 11.72 16.46 42.14
N LYS A 367 12.22 15.23 42.33
CA LYS A 367 13.47 14.98 43.05
C LYS A 367 14.69 15.47 42.28
N ARG A 368 14.72 15.31 40.96
CA ARG A 368 15.81 15.79 40.12
C ARG A 368 15.86 17.32 40.06
N GLU A 369 14.71 17.98 39.98
CA GLU A 369 14.61 19.45 40.03
C GLU A 369 15.06 20.02 41.36
N ARG A 370 14.87 19.29 42.50
CA ARG A 370 15.36 19.70 43.83
C ARG A 370 16.84 19.43 44.06
N LEU A 371 17.48 18.64 43.21
CA LEU A 371 18.89 18.27 43.27
C LEU A 371 19.73 18.96 42.20
N ALA A 372 19.13 19.79 41.34
CA ALA A 372 19.84 20.66 40.42
C ALA A 372 20.40 21.86 41.20
N PRO A 373 21.72 22.17 41.09
CA PRO A 373 22.39 23.23 41.83
C PRO A 373 21.91 24.62 41.43
#